data_c48c2a553a79f44529b4ac4e1cb63550
#
_entry.id   c48c2a553a79f44529b4ac4e1cb63550
#
_cell.length_a   1.000
_cell.length_b   1.000
_cell.length_c   1.000
_cell.angle_alpha   90.00
_cell.angle_beta   90.00
_cell.angle_gamma   90.00
#
_symmetry.space_group_name_H-M   'P 1'
#
loop_
_entity.id
_entity.type
_entity.pdbx_description
1 polymer ?
#
loop_
_entity_poly.entity_id
_entity_poly.type
_entity_poly.pdbx_seq_one_letter_code
_entity_poly.pdbx_strand_id
1 'polypeptide(L)' 'MKAYSIKEIHSKIKKLSSWSYKDNFLENNFEFKNFLDAMEFVNFVASYAEQQEHHPIILINYNKIKIKL' A
#
# COMPACT_ATOMS: atom_id res chain seq x y z
N MET A 1 -4.63 -18.17 1.96
CA MET A 1 -3.83 -16.98 1.60
C MET A 1 -2.70 -16.83 2.60
N LYS A 2 -1.50 -16.59 2.11
CA LYS A 2 -0.35 -16.37 2.99
C LYS A 2 -0.46 -15.01 3.66
N ALA A 3 -0.33 -14.99 4.99
CA ALA A 3 -0.31 -13.74 5.72
C ALA A 3 1.11 -13.19 5.71
N TYR A 4 1.24 -11.91 5.40
CA TYR A 4 2.53 -11.22 5.41
C TYR A 4 2.66 -10.45 6.72
N SER A 5 3.84 -10.45 7.32
CA SER A 5 4.09 -9.64 8.48
C SER A 5 4.37 -8.20 8.05
N ILE A 6 4.11 -7.26 8.95
CA ILE A 6 4.43 -5.84 8.71
C ILE A 6 5.91 -5.69 8.40
N LYS A 7 6.77 -6.46 9.07
CA LYS A 7 8.21 -6.41 8.87
C LYS A 7 8.61 -6.84 7.47
N GLU A 8 8.00 -7.92 6.95
CA GLU A 8 8.26 -8.38 5.59
C GLU A 8 7.85 -7.34 4.56
N ILE A 9 6.65 -6.80 4.71
CA ILE A 9 6.14 -5.78 3.80
C ILE A 9 7.04 -4.54 3.83
N HIS A 10 7.40 -4.08 5.03
CA HIS A 10 8.23 -2.89 5.18
C HIS A 10 9.59 -3.07 4.50
N SER A 11 10.18 -4.28 4.59
CA SER A 11 11.48 -4.55 3.97
C SER A 11 11.44 -4.50 2.44
N LYS A 12 10.26 -4.67 1.84
CA LYS A 12 10.09 -4.68 0.38
C LYS A 12 9.80 -3.31 -0.21
N ILE A 13 9.52 -2.31 0.62
CA ILE A 13 9.28 -0.95 0.15
C ILE A 13 10.62 -0.34 -0.26
N LYS A 14 10.75 0.03 -1.52
CA LYS A 14 11.97 0.65 -2.04
C LYS A 14 11.95 2.17 -1.89
N LYS A 15 10.78 2.75 -2.00
CA LYS A 15 10.62 4.19 -1.90
C LYS A 15 9.26 4.50 -1.29
N LEU A 16 9.25 5.41 -0.34
CA LEU A 16 8.06 5.77 0.43
C LEU A 16 8.03 7.29 0.58
N SER A 17 6.94 7.90 0.14
CA SER A 17 6.73 9.33 0.37
C SER A 17 6.07 9.54 1.73
N SER A 18 6.09 10.77 2.23
CA SER A 18 5.34 11.13 3.43
C SER A 18 3.86 11.23 3.10
N TRP A 19 3.01 11.06 4.10
CA TRP A 19 1.60 11.32 3.93
C TRP A 19 1.38 12.79 3.62
N SER A 20 0.54 13.07 2.63
CA SER A 20 0.19 14.43 2.26
C SER A 20 -1.32 14.56 2.14
N TYR A 21 -1.85 15.74 2.43
CA TYR A 21 -3.27 16.02 2.31
C TYR A 21 -3.51 16.74 0.98
N LYS A 22 -4.32 16.14 0.13
CA LYS A 22 -4.59 16.68 -1.19
C LYS A 22 -6.01 16.29 -1.63
N ASP A 23 -6.77 17.26 -2.13
CA ASP A 23 -8.13 17.03 -2.66
C ASP A 23 -9.02 16.28 -1.66
N ASN A 24 -8.94 16.63 -0.38
CA ASN A 24 -9.68 16.00 0.72
C ASN A 24 -9.28 14.57 1.02
N PHE A 25 -8.13 14.12 0.53
CA PHE A 25 -7.59 12.80 0.82
C PHE A 25 -6.22 12.92 1.48
N LEU A 26 -5.97 12.02 2.42
CA LEU A 26 -4.61 11.74 2.85
C LEU A 26 -4.05 10.72 1.88
N GLU A 27 -2.92 11.02 1.23
CA GLU A 27 -2.35 10.08 0.28
C GLU A 27 -0.87 9.86 0.52
N ASN A 28 -0.41 8.68 0.15
CA ASN A 28 0.98 8.31 0.22
C ASN A 28 1.32 7.41 -0.96
N ASN A 29 2.57 7.47 -1.39
CA ASN A 29 3.06 6.71 -2.54
C ASN A 29 4.16 5.76 -2.10
N PHE A 30 4.10 4.54 -2.64
CA PHE A 30 5.05 3.47 -2.31
C PHE A 30 5.62 2.91 -3.62
N GLU A 31 6.89 2.59 -3.62
CA GLU A 31 7.52 1.97 -4.77
C GLU A 31 8.19 0.67 -4.34
N PHE A 32 8.06 -0.36 -5.18
CA PHE A 32 8.59 -1.68 -4.92
C PHE A 32 9.55 -2.10 -6.03
N LYS A 33 10.23 -3.21 -5.81
CA LYS A 33 11.17 -3.75 -6.79
C LYS A 33 10.48 -4.18 -8.07
N ASN A 34 9.30 -4.77 -7.95
CA ASN A 34 8.55 -5.30 -9.08
C ASN A 34 7.05 -5.31 -8.77
N PHE A 35 6.27 -5.73 -9.76
CA PHE A 35 4.82 -5.79 -9.65
C PHE A 35 4.37 -6.77 -8.58
N LEU A 36 5.01 -7.92 -8.49
CA LEU A 36 4.60 -8.95 -7.54
C LEU A 36 4.73 -8.46 -6.09
N ASP A 37 5.85 -7.81 -5.77
CA ASP A 37 6.05 -7.23 -4.44
C ASP A 37 5.02 -6.14 -4.16
N ALA A 38 4.70 -5.32 -5.17
CA ALA A 38 3.66 -4.29 -5.03
C ALA A 38 2.31 -4.91 -4.71
N MET A 39 1.96 -6.02 -5.39
CA MET A 39 0.68 -6.69 -5.16
C MET A 39 0.63 -7.38 -3.79
N GLU A 40 1.75 -7.86 -3.27
CA GLU A 40 1.79 -8.38 -1.91
C GLU A 40 1.44 -7.29 -0.90
N PHE A 41 1.96 -6.07 -1.12
CA PHE A 41 1.62 -4.93 -0.29
C PHE A 41 0.14 -4.57 -0.41
N VAL A 42 -0.39 -4.55 -1.63
CA VAL A 42 -1.82 -4.26 -1.86
C VAL A 42 -2.70 -5.25 -1.13
N ASN A 43 -2.37 -6.54 -1.21
CA ASN A 43 -3.13 -7.58 -0.53
C ASN A 43 -3.07 -7.43 1.00
N PHE A 44 -1.92 -7.04 1.53
CA PHE A 44 -1.77 -6.76 2.95
C PHE A 44 -2.67 -5.59 3.37
N VAL A 45 -2.63 -4.50 2.61
CA VAL A 45 -3.46 -3.32 2.88
C VAL A 45 -4.94 -3.68 2.80
N ALA A 46 -5.33 -4.46 1.80
CA ALA A 46 -6.71 -4.87 1.62
C ALA A 46 -7.23 -5.68 2.82
N SER A 47 -6.44 -6.64 3.30
CA SER A 47 -6.79 -7.43 4.49
C SER A 47 -6.95 -6.56 5.72
N TYR A 48 -6.01 -5.65 5.93
CA TYR A 48 -6.03 -4.76 7.07
C TYR A 48 -7.23 -3.81 7.01
N ALA A 49 -7.47 -3.25 5.83
CA ALA A 49 -8.60 -2.32 5.62
C ALA A 49 -9.94 -3.01 5.86
N GLU A 50 -10.07 -4.27 5.43
CA GLU A 50 -11.28 -5.06 5.67
C GLU A 50 -11.52 -5.28 7.16
N GLN A 51 -10.47 -5.60 7.91
CA GLN A 51 -10.58 -5.76 9.37
C GLN A 51 -11.01 -4.48 10.07
N GLN A 52 -10.53 -3.34 9.57
CA GLN A 52 -10.83 -2.04 10.16
C GLN A 52 -12.12 -1.43 9.62
N GLU A 53 -12.75 -2.10 8.67
CA GLU A 53 -13.94 -1.59 7.98
C GLU A 53 -13.72 -0.18 7.40
N HIS A 54 -12.50 0.08 6.93
CA HIS A 54 -12.10 1.34 6.36
C HIS A 54 -11.44 1.06 5.01
N HIS A 55 -12.15 1.36 3.92
CA HIS A 55 -11.73 0.96 2.58
C HIS A 55 -11.07 2.13 1.85
N PRO A 56 -9.75 2.14 1.72
CA PRO A 56 -9.04 3.20 1.01
C PRO A 56 -9.18 3.06 -0.50
N ILE A 57 -8.84 4.13 -1.22
CA ILE A 57 -8.63 4.04 -2.66
C ILE A 57 -7.20 3.58 -2.86
N ILE A 58 -7.04 2.55 -3.69
CA ILE A 58 -5.72 1.99 -3.99
C ILE A 58 -5.51 2.09 -5.49
N LEU A 59 -4.46 2.80 -5.89
CA LEU A 59 -4.09 2.95 -7.30
C LEU A 59 -2.83 2.14 -7.55
N ILE A 60 -2.88 1.29 -8.54
CA ILE A 60 -1.78 0.39 -8.90
C ILE A 60 -1.24 0.80 -10.25
N ASN A 61 0.05 1.09 -10.30
CA ASN A 61 0.75 1.42 -11.54
C ASN A 61 2.07 0.63 -11.54
N TYR A 62 2.02 -0.59 -12.05
CA TYR A 62 3.13 -1.54 -12.08
C TYR A 62 3.72 -1.74 -10.68
N ASN A 63 4.89 -1.17 -10.39
CA ASN A 63 5.56 -1.32 -9.09
C ASN A 63 5.31 -0.14 -8.14
N LYS A 64 4.39 0.75 -8.51
CA LYS A 64 4.06 1.94 -7.73
C LYS A 64 2.64 1.86 -7.24
N ILE A 65 2.45 2.10 -5.96
CA ILE A 65 1.14 2.03 -5.30
C ILE A 65 0.86 3.37 -4.66
N LYS A 66 -0.33 3.91 -4.89
CA LYS A 66 -0.81 5.10 -4.19
C LYS A 66 -2.00 4.71 -3.33
N ILE A 67 -1.96 5.08 -2.06
CA ILE A 67 -3.05 4.86 -1.13
C ILE A 67 -3.67 6.21 -0.80
N LYS A 68 -5.00 6.29 -0.90
CA LYS A 68 -5.77 7.49 -0.51
C LYS A 68 -6.78 7.13 0.56
N LEU A 69 -6.74 7.86 1.64
CA LEU A 69 -7.67 7.67 2.76
C LEU A 69 -8.69 8.79 2.82
#